data_06b98a6c432ad23e58c8ca8c092d38d5
#
_entry.id   06b98a6c432ad23e58c8ca8c092d38d5
#
_cell.length_a   1.000
_cell.length_b   1.000
_cell.length_c   1.000
_cell.angle_alpha   90.00
_cell.angle_beta   90.00
_cell.angle_gamma   90.00
#
_symmetry.space_group_name_H-M   'P 1'
#
loop_
_entity.id
_entity.type
_entity.pdbx_description
1 polymer ?
#
loop_
_entity_poly.entity_id
_entity_poly.type
_entity_poly.pdbx_seq_one_letter_code
_entity_poly.pdbx_strand_id
1 'polypeptide(L)'
;AKNAGKTTALNYLIEEAIDEDVMLGITSTGRDGESQDLVTGTEKPRVYLEEGMLAAVPAMLYDLADAGLEVIRKTKYSTAIGELLLCRVREAGYVQIAGPVINAEQKMLCRDMLELGCELILIDGAIDRKTIASPDTSDAIILSTGAVLSRTMSKVVEETAHIVNLYRTPELEEGIIRDAIEANKFDDKIMLVNGEGKIKKLDLATGLGASREIHAAMEEDTEYIYIPGAFTNSVIADISPKNLKRVRFVLKDPTKIFVSAMDWGIHRKKGFRVSVLKNIEIAAITVNPWAPAGYTFDNRLLLEAMQKAIPDIPIIDVRM
;
A
#
# COMPACT_ATOMS: atom_id res chain seq x y z
N ALA A 1 -7.11 -0.07 7.90
CA ALA A 1 -8.58 -0.03 7.95
C ALA A 1 -9.09 1.39 8.16
N LYS A 2 -10.39 1.64 7.89
CA LYS A 2 -11.04 2.92 8.24
C LYS A 2 -10.99 3.07 9.78
N ASN A 3 -10.66 4.29 10.25
CA ASN A 3 -10.53 4.57 11.70
C ASN A 3 -9.43 3.78 12.43
N ALA A 4 -8.43 3.28 11.72
CA ALA A 4 -7.25 2.64 12.33
C ALA A 4 -6.21 3.65 12.88
N GLY A 5 -6.50 4.95 12.84
CA GLY A 5 -5.59 5.98 13.34
C GLY A 5 -4.59 6.54 12.31
N LYS A 6 -4.85 6.36 10.99
CA LYS A 6 -3.94 6.86 9.94
C LYS A 6 -3.67 8.36 10.03
N THR A 7 -4.72 9.18 10.19
CA THR A 7 -4.55 10.64 10.30
C THR A 7 -3.80 11.03 11.58
N THR A 8 -4.01 10.30 12.68
CA THR A 8 -3.24 10.51 13.92
C THR A 8 -1.77 10.17 13.70
N ALA A 9 -1.48 9.04 13.01
CA ALA A 9 -0.12 8.68 12.63
C ALA A 9 0.53 9.71 11.69
N LEU A 10 -0.24 10.24 10.72
CA LEU A 10 0.24 11.28 9.81
C LEU A 10 0.61 12.56 10.58
N ASN A 11 -0.27 13.03 11.48
CA ASN A 11 0.01 14.23 12.28
C ASN A 11 1.23 14.03 13.19
N TYR A 12 1.35 12.86 13.83
CA TYR A 12 2.53 12.52 14.63
C TYR A 12 3.83 12.59 13.81
N LEU A 13 3.82 12.05 12.58
CA LEU A 13 4.98 12.12 11.69
C LEU A 13 5.30 13.54 11.23
N ILE A 14 4.29 14.39 11.06
CA ILE A 14 4.49 15.79 10.72
C ILE A 14 5.14 16.53 11.91
N GLU A 15 4.67 16.28 13.13
CA GLU A 15 5.26 16.86 14.36
C GLU A 15 6.73 16.42 14.51
N GLU A 16 7.05 15.13 14.37
CA GLU A 16 8.43 14.63 14.42
C GLU A 16 9.31 15.25 13.32
N ALA A 17 8.78 15.41 12.12
CA ALA A 17 9.54 16.04 11.03
C ALA A 17 9.80 17.53 11.25
N ILE A 18 8.87 18.21 11.91
CA ILE A 18 9.06 19.62 12.34
C ILE A 18 10.18 19.69 13.37
N ASP A 19 10.16 18.83 14.38
CA ASP A 19 11.15 18.80 15.45
C ASP A 19 12.56 18.49 14.94
N GLU A 20 12.66 17.70 13.87
CA GLU A 20 13.92 17.32 13.20
C GLU A 20 14.30 18.24 12.01
N ASP A 21 13.55 19.34 11.79
CA ASP A 21 13.77 20.31 10.69
C ASP A 21 13.77 19.69 9.29
N VAL A 22 12.93 18.65 9.07
CA VAL A 22 12.81 17.93 7.80
C VAL A 22 11.81 18.60 6.88
N MET A 23 12.25 18.98 5.67
CA MET A 23 11.37 19.58 4.66
C MET A 23 10.36 18.58 4.10
N LEU A 24 9.09 18.73 4.48
CA LEU A 24 8.02 17.82 4.07
C LEU A 24 7.28 18.23 2.80
N GLY A 25 6.97 17.21 1.98
CA GLY A 25 5.90 17.24 0.99
C GLY A 25 4.73 16.36 1.43
N ILE A 26 3.50 16.85 1.33
CA ILE A 26 2.34 16.09 1.79
C ILE A 26 1.28 16.02 0.69
N THR A 27 0.84 14.80 0.44
CA THR A 27 -0.22 14.50 -0.53
C THR A 27 -1.10 13.35 -0.02
N SER A 28 -2.18 13.09 -0.69
CA SER A 28 -3.04 11.93 -0.44
C SER A 28 -3.20 11.11 -1.71
N THR A 29 -3.87 10.00 -1.60
CA THR A 29 -4.20 9.14 -2.74
C THR A 29 -5.62 9.40 -3.15
N GLY A 30 -5.85 10.09 -4.24
CA GLY A 30 -7.16 10.36 -4.85
C GLY A 30 -8.34 10.44 -3.87
N ARG A 31 -9.38 11.10 -4.26
CA ARG A 31 -10.65 11.07 -3.52
C ARG A 31 -11.61 10.11 -4.20
N ASP A 32 -11.68 8.85 -3.74
CA ASP A 32 -12.71 7.93 -4.23
C ASP A 32 -14.05 8.19 -3.54
N GLY A 33 -15.07 8.39 -4.36
CA GLY A 33 -16.48 8.37 -3.92
C GLY A 33 -16.93 9.48 -2.98
N GLU A 34 -16.12 10.50 -2.76
CA GLU A 34 -16.34 11.52 -1.73
C GLU A 34 -17.12 12.76 -2.20
N SER A 35 -17.66 12.75 -3.43
CA SER A 35 -18.72 13.70 -3.81
C SER A 35 -19.93 13.64 -2.88
N GLN A 36 -20.18 12.47 -2.24
CA GLN A 36 -21.23 12.33 -1.23
C GLN A 36 -20.85 12.94 0.12
N ASP A 37 -19.59 12.89 0.53
CA ASP A 37 -19.16 13.49 1.80
C ASP A 37 -19.14 15.02 1.74
N LEU A 38 -18.93 15.61 0.58
CA LEU A 38 -19.14 17.06 0.37
C LEU A 38 -20.61 17.45 0.52
N VAL A 39 -21.53 16.54 0.21
CA VAL A 39 -22.98 16.73 0.35
C VAL A 39 -23.48 16.43 1.77
N THR A 40 -22.83 15.50 2.48
CA THR A 40 -23.22 15.09 3.85
C THR A 40 -22.59 15.91 4.95
N GLY A 41 -21.65 16.85 4.63
CA GLY A 41 -21.06 17.76 5.60
C GLY A 41 -20.19 17.09 6.67
N THR A 42 -19.75 15.83 6.47
CA THR A 42 -18.78 15.20 7.36
C THR A 42 -17.40 15.80 7.10
N GLU A 43 -16.91 16.54 8.07
CA GLU A 43 -15.58 17.18 8.04
C GLU A 43 -14.51 16.10 7.77
N LYS A 44 -13.76 16.29 6.69
CA LYS A 44 -12.55 15.50 6.48
C LYS A 44 -11.47 15.93 7.46
N PRO A 45 -10.63 14.99 7.88
CA PRO A 45 -9.50 15.36 8.71
C PRO A 45 -8.63 16.38 7.94
N ARG A 46 -8.52 17.56 8.53
CA ARG A 46 -7.59 18.60 8.10
C ARG A 46 -6.23 18.25 8.67
N VAL A 47 -5.19 18.49 7.91
CA VAL A 47 -3.80 18.28 8.31
C VAL A 47 -3.21 19.64 8.65
N TYR A 48 -2.58 19.76 9.83
CA TYR A 48 -1.86 20.97 10.21
C TYR A 48 -0.48 20.97 9.55
N LEU A 49 -0.14 22.05 8.89
CA LEU A 49 1.13 22.21 8.17
C LEU A 49 1.84 23.48 8.61
N GLU A 50 3.16 23.40 8.72
CA GLU A 50 4.05 24.51 9.07
C GLU A 50 4.56 25.24 7.83
N GLU A 51 5.09 26.46 8.07
CA GLU A 51 5.70 27.27 7.02
C GLU A 51 6.83 26.52 6.30
N GLY A 52 6.88 26.65 4.98
CA GLY A 52 7.87 26.01 4.11
C GLY A 52 7.41 24.69 3.51
N MET A 53 6.57 23.93 4.18
CA MET A 53 6.08 22.62 3.68
C MET A 53 5.38 22.74 2.35
N LEU A 54 5.43 21.66 1.54
CA LEU A 54 4.69 21.55 0.30
C LEU A 54 3.44 20.66 0.48
N ALA A 55 2.33 21.10 -0.10
CA ALA A 55 1.09 20.34 -0.08
C ALA A 55 0.44 20.25 -1.47
N ALA A 56 -0.15 19.10 -1.75
CA ALA A 56 -1.02 18.94 -2.91
C ALA A 56 -2.46 19.24 -2.50
N VAL A 57 -3.02 20.31 -3.04
CA VAL A 57 -4.33 20.87 -2.66
C VAL A 57 -5.24 20.97 -3.88
N PRO A 58 -6.48 20.46 -3.81
CA PRO A 58 -7.45 20.69 -4.88
C PRO A 58 -7.76 22.18 -5.03
N ALA A 59 -7.84 22.67 -6.25
CA ALA A 59 -8.12 24.08 -6.52
C ALA A 59 -9.41 24.56 -5.83
N MET A 60 -10.43 23.73 -5.76
CA MET A 60 -11.70 24.04 -5.08
C MET A 60 -11.57 24.22 -3.56
N LEU A 61 -10.52 23.69 -2.96
CA LEU A 61 -10.28 23.72 -1.50
C LEU A 61 -9.19 24.73 -1.12
N TYR A 62 -8.58 25.39 -2.09
CA TYR A 62 -7.50 26.34 -1.87
C TYR A 62 -7.92 27.50 -0.96
N ASP A 63 -9.04 28.14 -1.28
CA ASP A 63 -9.59 29.26 -0.52
C ASP A 63 -10.23 28.86 0.81
N LEU A 64 -10.37 27.55 1.08
CA LEU A 64 -10.91 26.99 2.32
C LEU A 64 -9.82 26.53 3.30
N ALA A 65 -8.57 26.70 2.96
CA ALA A 65 -7.45 26.43 3.85
C ALA A 65 -7.37 27.51 4.94
N ASP A 66 -7.09 27.08 6.16
CA ASP A 66 -6.76 28.04 7.25
C ASP A 66 -5.30 28.50 7.12
N ALA A 67 -4.45 27.69 6.49
CA ALA A 67 -3.05 28.02 6.19
C ALA A 67 -2.95 29.08 5.08
N GLY A 68 -1.97 29.98 5.18
CA GLY A 68 -1.57 30.83 4.07
C GLY A 68 -0.84 30.02 2.99
N LEU A 69 -1.44 29.84 1.84
CA LEU A 69 -0.90 29.01 0.76
C LEU A 69 -0.42 29.86 -0.43
N GLU A 70 0.73 29.52 -0.98
CA GLU A 70 1.24 30.03 -2.25
C GLU A 70 1.23 28.94 -3.30
N VAL A 71 0.57 29.18 -4.44
CA VAL A 71 0.57 28.24 -5.56
C VAL A 71 1.93 28.29 -6.27
N ILE A 72 2.72 27.22 -6.12
CA ILE A 72 4.01 27.06 -6.81
C ILE A 72 3.81 26.54 -8.22
N ARG A 73 2.87 25.59 -8.41
CA ARG A 73 2.59 24.98 -9.72
C ARG A 73 1.13 24.56 -9.83
N LYS A 74 0.50 24.93 -10.95
CA LYS A 74 -0.71 24.24 -11.41
C LYS A 74 -0.29 22.95 -12.06
N THR A 75 -0.72 21.85 -11.51
CA THR A 75 -0.32 20.53 -12.00
C THR A 75 -1.17 20.10 -13.20
N LYS A 76 -0.74 19.05 -13.89
CA LYS A 76 -1.55 18.39 -14.95
C LYS A 76 -2.46 17.31 -14.37
N TYR A 77 -2.39 17.08 -13.07
CA TYR A 77 -3.10 16.02 -12.38
C TYR A 77 -4.46 16.52 -11.93
N SER A 78 -5.43 15.63 -12.00
CA SER A 78 -6.79 15.92 -11.53
C SER A 78 -7.24 14.92 -10.49
N THR A 79 -8.12 15.37 -9.63
CA THR A 79 -8.85 14.55 -8.66
C THR A 79 -10.32 14.52 -9.03
N ALA A 80 -11.13 13.72 -8.33
CA ALA A 80 -12.59 13.74 -8.49
C ALA A 80 -13.23 15.13 -8.22
N ILE A 81 -12.50 16.04 -7.55
CA ILE A 81 -12.95 17.40 -7.20
C ILE A 81 -12.18 18.48 -7.95
N GLY A 82 -11.60 18.17 -9.10
CA GLY A 82 -10.97 19.14 -9.98
C GLY A 82 -9.44 19.10 -10.03
N GLU A 83 -8.86 20.19 -10.53
CA GLU A 83 -7.40 20.34 -10.69
C GLU A 83 -6.67 20.29 -9.36
N LEU A 84 -5.45 19.75 -9.40
CA LEU A 84 -4.57 19.68 -8.25
C LEU A 84 -3.50 20.77 -8.33
N LEU A 85 -3.39 21.57 -7.28
CA LEU A 85 -2.37 22.59 -7.11
C LEU A 85 -1.25 22.05 -6.23
N LEU A 86 -0.01 22.37 -6.57
CA LEU A 86 1.13 22.20 -5.69
C LEU A 86 1.40 23.53 -5.01
N CYS A 87 1.21 23.58 -3.69
CA CYS A 87 1.27 24.77 -2.88
C CYS A 87 2.41 24.70 -1.85
N ARG A 88 3.00 25.84 -1.56
CA ARG A 88 3.89 26.06 -0.41
C ARG A 88 3.11 26.75 0.71
N VAL A 89 3.27 26.26 1.92
CA VAL A 89 2.72 26.90 3.11
C VAL A 89 3.56 28.15 3.44
N ARG A 90 2.91 29.32 3.54
CA ARG A 90 3.52 30.60 3.92
C ARG A 90 3.16 31.02 5.32
N GLU A 91 1.98 30.60 5.77
CA GLU A 91 1.52 30.77 7.16
C GLU A 91 0.95 29.44 7.62
N ALA A 92 1.40 28.99 8.79
CA ALA A 92 0.99 27.70 9.36
C ALA A 92 -0.52 27.62 9.58
N GLY A 93 -1.10 26.46 9.37
CA GLY A 93 -2.53 26.25 9.52
C GLY A 93 -3.03 24.93 8.96
N TYR A 94 -4.34 24.74 9.03
CA TYR A 94 -4.98 23.51 8.56
C TYR A 94 -5.26 23.54 7.06
N VAL A 95 -4.96 22.42 6.39
CA VAL A 95 -5.14 22.22 4.96
C VAL A 95 -5.88 20.91 4.68
N GLN A 96 -6.75 20.91 3.69
CA GLN A 96 -7.31 19.66 3.14
C GLN A 96 -6.45 19.23 1.94
N ILE A 97 -5.77 18.11 2.08
CA ILE A 97 -4.90 17.56 1.07
C ILE A 97 -5.64 16.57 0.15
N ALA A 98 -5.16 16.45 -1.07
CA ALA A 98 -5.56 15.41 -2.01
C ALA A 98 -4.37 14.96 -2.85
N GLY A 99 -4.60 14.03 -3.76
CA GLY A 99 -3.59 13.56 -4.68
C GLY A 99 -4.19 12.94 -5.94
N PRO A 100 -3.38 12.60 -6.92
CA PRO A 100 -3.82 11.95 -8.13
C PRO A 100 -4.48 10.60 -7.88
N VAL A 101 -5.39 10.22 -8.78
CA VAL A 101 -6.04 8.91 -8.76
C VAL A 101 -5.13 7.83 -9.32
N ILE A 102 -4.24 8.20 -10.23
CA ILE A 102 -3.37 7.29 -10.98
C ILE A 102 -1.99 7.21 -10.31
N ASN A 103 -1.49 6.01 -10.01
CA ASN A 103 -0.19 5.82 -9.36
C ASN A 103 0.98 6.46 -10.13
N ALA A 104 0.95 6.44 -11.46
CA ALA A 104 1.99 7.09 -12.27
C ALA A 104 2.03 8.61 -12.05
N GLU A 105 0.86 9.26 -11.95
CA GLU A 105 0.76 10.68 -11.64
C GLU A 105 1.18 10.97 -10.19
N GLN A 106 0.84 10.09 -9.25
CA GLN A 106 1.29 10.20 -7.86
C GLN A 106 2.82 10.20 -7.77
N LYS A 107 3.47 9.30 -8.51
CA LYS A 107 4.94 9.23 -8.59
C LYS A 107 5.54 10.50 -9.19
N MET A 108 4.91 11.07 -10.21
CA MET A 108 5.36 12.32 -10.82
C MET A 108 5.20 13.49 -9.87
N LEU A 109 4.08 13.58 -9.15
CA LEU A 109 3.84 14.60 -8.12
C LEU A 109 4.90 14.54 -7.01
N CYS A 110 5.22 13.34 -6.52
CA CYS A 110 6.28 13.15 -5.53
C CYS A 110 7.64 13.63 -6.06
N ARG A 111 7.97 13.34 -7.31
CA ARG A 111 9.20 13.85 -7.94
C ARG A 111 9.22 15.38 -8.02
N ASP A 112 8.11 16.00 -8.42
CA ASP A 112 7.97 17.45 -8.45
C ASP A 112 8.23 18.07 -7.06
N MET A 113 7.75 17.44 -5.98
CA MET A 113 7.99 17.88 -4.60
C MET A 113 9.46 17.72 -4.19
N LEU A 114 10.10 16.60 -4.53
CA LEU A 114 11.54 16.38 -4.27
C LEU A 114 12.40 17.41 -5.01
N GLU A 115 12.10 17.70 -6.29
CA GLU A 115 12.79 18.73 -7.07
C GLU A 115 12.65 20.14 -6.47
N LEU A 116 11.58 20.40 -5.72
CA LEU A 116 11.33 21.66 -5.02
C LEU A 116 11.94 21.71 -3.61
N GLY A 117 12.70 20.68 -3.23
CA GLY A 117 13.50 20.63 -2.02
C GLY A 117 12.91 19.84 -0.86
N CYS A 118 11.79 19.11 -1.07
CA CYS A 118 11.31 18.19 -0.02
C CYS A 118 12.31 17.04 0.15
N GLU A 119 12.61 16.70 1.40
CA GLU A 119 13.46 15.59 1.81
C GLU A 119 12.64 14.33 2.05
N LEU A 120 11.40 14.50 2.53
CA LEU A 120 10.47 13.43 2.80
C LEU A 120 9.09 13.77 2.24
N ILE A 121 8.41 12.79 1.64
CA ILE A 121 7.04 12.94 1.17
C ILE A 121 6.15 11.95 1.89
N LEU A 122 5.12 12.47 2.55
CA LEU A 122 4.08 11.68 3.20
C LEU A 122 2.86 11.57 2.28
N ILE A 123 2.45 10.33 2.00
CA ILE A 123 1.27 10.04 1.19
C ILE A 123 0.20 9.45 2.11
N ASP A 124 -0.87 10.21 2.39
CA ASP A 124 -2.03 9.67 3.13
C ASP A 124 -2.77 8.66 2.26
N GLY A 125 -2.72 7.41 2.69
CA GLY A 125 -3.28 6.28 1.94
C GLY A 125 -4.78 6.07 2.16
N ALA A 126 -5.53 5.81 1.08
CA ALA A 126 -6.91 5.35 1.17
C ALA A 126 -7.01 3.86 1.54
N ILE A 127 -8.13 3.48 2.20
CA ILE A 127 -8.34 2.16 2.79
C ILE A 127 -8.38 1.04 1.74
N ASP A 128 -8.97 1.32 0.59
CA ASP A 128 -9.33 0.32 -0.41
C ASP A 128 -8.29 0.18 -1.52
N ARG A 129 -7.22 0.98 -1.47
CA ARG A 129 -6.17 1.01 -2.49
C ARG A 129 -4.85 0.47 -1.96
N LYS A 130 -4.79 -0.85 -1.74
CA LYS A 130 -3.52 -1.53 -1.43
C LYS A 130 -2.41 -1.22 -2.46
N THR A 131 -2.79 -0.90 -3.69
CA THR A 131 -1.86 -0.59 -4.79
C THR A 131 -0.97 0.63 -4.55
N ILE A 132 -1.32 1.51 -3.61
CA ILE A 132 -0.51 2.68 -3.24
C ILE A 132 0.67 2.28 -2.37
N ALA A 133 0.52 1.24 -1.57
CA ALA A 133 1.63 0.60 -0.88
C ALA A 133 2.59 -0.11 -1.85
N SER A 134 2.31 -0.07 -3.16
CA SER A 134 3.22 -0.65 -4.17
C SER A 134 4.57 0.05 -4.13
N PRO A 135 5.66 -0.70 -4.14
CA PRO A 135 7.01 -0.17 -4.16
C PRO A 135 7.35 0.63 -5.44
N ASP A 136 6.44 0.69 -6.39
CA ASP A 136 6.53 1.60 -7.54
C ASP A 136 6.15 3.05 -7.16
N THR A 137 5.44 3.25 -6.05
CA THR A 137 4.90 4.56 -5.65
C THR A 137 5.54 5.11 -4.39
N SER A 138 5.88 4.24 -3.43
CA SER A 138 6.48 4.61 -2.14
C SER A 138 7.68 3.73 -1.83
N ASP A 139 8.69 4.29 -1.17
CA ASP A 139 9.89 3.56 -0.76
C ASP A 139 9.61 2.68 0.47
N ALA A 140 8.77 3.17 1.39
CA ALA A 140 8.34 2.44 2.57
C ALA A 140 6.90 2.80 2.95
N ILE A 141 6.31 2.02 3.85
CA ILE A 141 4.99 2.28 4.39
C ILE A 141 5.00 2.30 5.92
N ILE A 142 4.06 3.03 6.50
CA ILE A 142 3.65 2.91 7.90
C ILE A 142 2.28 2.25 7.93
N LEU A 143 2.22 1.10 8.61
CA LEU A 143 1.01 0.29 8.68
C LEU A 143 0.19 0.64 9.92
N SER A 144 -0.95 1.34 9.75
CA SER A 144 -1.86 1.63 10.87
C SER A 144 -2.86 0.49 11.09
N THR A 145 -2.90 -0.02 12.31
CA THR A 145 -3.77 -1.12 12.75
C THR A 145 -4.46 -0.81 14.09
N GLY A 146 -5.38 -1.64 14.55
CA GLY A 146 -5.98 -1.45 15.87
C GLY A 146 -7.34 -2.12 16.08
N ALA A 147 -8.00 -1.75 17.16
CA ALA A 147 -9.25 -2.33 17.63
C ALA A 147 -10.40 -2.33 16.60
N VAL A 148 -10.36 -1.42 15.63
CA VAL A 148 -11.36 -1.37 14.55
C VAL A 148 -11.42 -2.64 13.69
N LEU A 149 -10.35 -3.45 13.65
CA LEU A 149 -10.31 -4.68 12.87
C LEU A 149 -11.13 -5.81 13.51
N SER A 150 -11.11 -5.92 14.85
CA SER A 150 -11.81 -6.98 15.55
C SER A 150 -12.02 -6.61 17.02
N ARG A 151 -13.09 -7.15 17.63
CA ARG A 151 -13.32 -7.07 19.07
C ARG A 151 -12.36 -7.98 19.88
N THR A 152 -11.61 -8.84 19.22
CA THR A 152 -10.65 -9.75 19.85
C THR A 152 -9.24 -9.29 19.53
N MET A 153 -8.48 -8.90 20.56
CA MET A 153 -7.11 -8.40 20.42
C MET A 153 -6.20 -9.39 19.67
N SER A 154 -6.26 -10.69 20.01
CA SER A 154 -5.45 -11.71 19.36
C SER A 154 -5.70 -11.78 17.84
N LYS A 155 -6.96 -11.55 17.41
CA LYS A 155 -7.29 -11.53 15.99
C LYS A 155 -6.72 -10.28 15.28
N VAL A 156 -6.71 -9.12 15.97
CA VAL A 156 -6.05 -7.91 15.43
C VAL A 156 -4.56 -8.15 15.23
N VAL A 157 -3.91 -8.79 16.20
CA VAL A 157 -2.48 -9.14 16.13
C VAL A 157 -2.23 -10.14 15.00
N GLU A 158 -3.03 -11.20 14.88
CA GLU A 158 -2.92 -12.22 13.83
C GLU A 158 -3.08 -11.61 12.42
N GLU A 159 -4.12 -10.80 12.21
CA GLU A 159 -4.37 -10.15 10.92
C GLU A 159 -3.25 -9.17 10.55
N THR A 160 -2.74 -8.41 11.52
CA THR A 160 -1.62 -7.49 11.29
C THR A 160 -0.34 -8.25 10.95
N ALA A 161 -0.01 -9.29 11.72
CA ALA A 161 1.15 -10.14 11.44
C ALA A 161 1.03 -10.84 10.08
N HIS A 162 -0.18 -11.23 9.67
CA HIS A 162 -0.42 -11.78 8.34
C HIS A 162 -0.10 -10.76 7.23
N ILE A 163 -0.57 -9.51 7.34
CA ILE A 163 -0.26 -8.45 6.37
C ILE A 163 1.25 -8.21 6.30
N VAL A 164 1.93 -8.14 7.45
CA VAL A 164 3.39 -8.00 7.50
C VAL A 164 4.09 -9.16 6.78
N ASN A 165 3.66 -10.39 7.05
CA ASN A 165 4.21 -11.58 6.38
C ASN A 165 3.97 -11.57 4.86
N LEU A 166 2.82 -11.06 4.39
CA LEU A 166 2.56 -10.88 2.96
C LEU A 166 3.49 -9.84 2.35
N TYR A 167 3.65 -8.68 3.01
CA TYR A 167 4.46 -7.58 2.50
C TYR A 167 5.96 -7.91 2.45
N ARG A 168 6.40 -8.81 3.31
CA ARG A 168 7.74 -9.40 3.34
C ARG A 168 7.90 -10.66 2.48
N THR A 169 6.96 -10.93 1.57
CA THR A 169 7.14 -12.01 0.60
C THR A 169 8.50 -11.85 -0.08
N PRO A 170 9.35 -12.90 -0.11
CA PRO A 170 10.71 -12.79 -0.62
C PRO A 170 10.71 -12.38 -2.09
N GLU A 171 11.66 -11.54 -2.45
CA GLU A 171 11.89 -11.18 -3.84
C GLU A 171 12.39 -12.37 -4.64
N LEU A 172 12.09 -12.34 -5.93
CA LEU A 172 12.71 -13.26 -6.87
C LEU A 172 14.18 -12.86 -7.03
N GLU A 173 15.06 -13.82 -6.87
CA GLU A 173 16.51 -13.61 -6.99
C GLU A 173 16.86 -13.03 -8.38
N GLU A 174 17.93 -12.22 -8.41
CA GLU A 174 18.49 -11.70 -9.67
C GLU A 174 18.94 -12.87 -10.56
N GLY A 175 18.74 -12.73 -11.86
CA GLY A 175 19.13 -13.73 -12.84
C GLY A 175 18.16 -13.85 -14.02
N ILE A 176 18.45 -14.81 -14.88
CA ILE A 176 17.76 -14.98 -16.17
C ILE A 176 16.23 -15.05 -16.09
N ILE A 177 15.70 -15.63 -15.01
CA ILE A 177 14.24 -15.76 -14.80
C ILE A 177 13.64 -14.38 -14.50
N ARG A 178 14.26 -13.64 -13.58
CA ARG A 178 13.82 -12.28 -13.23
C ARG A 178 13.91 -11.37 -14.45
N ASP A 179 15.02 -11.39 -15.17
CA ASP A 179 15.22 -10.57 -16.36
C ASP A 179 14.17 -10.87 -17.44
N ALA A 180 13.89 -12.15 -17.66
CA ALA A 180 12.88 -12.58 -18.63
C ALA A 180 11.48 -12.08 -18.25
N ILE A 181 11.07 -12.17 -16.98
CA ILE A 181 9.78 -11.65 -16.49
C ILE A 181 9.75 -10.13 -16.57
N GLU A 182 10.79 -9.44 -16.11
CA GLU A 182 10.89 -7.97 -16.12
C GLU A 182 10.75 -7.40 -17.54
N ALA A 183 11.40 -8.01 -18.52
CA ALA A 183 11.33 -7.59 -19.93
C ALA A 183 9.92 -7.74 -20.54
N ASN A 184 9.06 -8.59 -19.96
CA ASN A 184 7.75 -8.92 -20.51
C ASN A 184 6.57 -8.53 -19.60
N LYS A 185 6.80 -7.98 -18.41
CA LYS A 185 5.75 -7.71 -17.41
C LYS A 185 4.69 -6.68 -17.81
N PHE A 186 4.98 -5.85 -18.81
CA PHE A 186 4.06 -4.81 -19.31
C PHE A 186 2.96 -5.34 -20.23
N ASP A 187 3.05 -6.61 -20.65
CA ASP A 187 2.03 -7.23 -21.49
C ASP A 187 0.76 -7.61 -20.71
N ASP A 188 0.77 -7.47 -19.37
CA ASP A 188 -0.31 -7.85 -18.45
C ASP A 188 -0.84 -9.27 -18.68
N LYS A 189 0.03 -10.20 -19.13
CA LYS A 189 -0.30 -11.61 -19.39
C LYS A 189 0.31 -12.54 -18.35
N ILE A 190 -0.40 -13.63 -18.06
CA ILE A 190 0.15 -14.73 -17.28
C ILE A 190 1.29 -15.36 -18.08
N MET A 191 2.42 -15.62 -17.45
CA MET A 191 3.59 -16.23 -18.08
C MET A 191 3.98 -17.50 -17.34
N LEU A 192 4.15 -18.58 -18.10
CA LEU A 192 4.80 -19.82 -17.66
C LEU A 192 6.27 -19.73 -18.08
N VAL A 193 7.18 -19.93 -17.15
CA VAL A 193 8.63 -19.75 -17.37
C VAL A 193 9.36 -21.00 -16.95
N ASN A 194 10.27 -21.49 -17.80
CA ASN A 194 11.13 -22.61 -17.45
C ASN A 194 12.45 -22.17 -16.83
N GLY A 195 13.29 -23.09 -16.38
CA GLY A 195 14.56 -22.80 -15.72
C GLY A 195 15.59 -22.04 -16.59
N GLU A 196 15.42 -22.01 -17.89
CA GLU A 196 16.26 -21.28 -18.86
C GLU A 196 15.74 -19.87 -19.18
N GLY A 197 14.60 -19.45 -18.57
CA GLY A 197 13.99 -18.16 -18.83
C GLY A 197 13.10 -18.11 -20.08
N LYS A 198 12.82 -19.25 -20.73
CA LYS A 198 11.89 -19.30 -21.86
C LYS A 198 10.46 -19.08 -21.37
N ILE A 199 9.74 -18.17 -22.01
CA ILE A 199 8.40 -17.75 -21.64
C ILE A 199 7.36 -18.28 -22.59
N LYS A 200 6.28 -18.86 -22.03
CA LYS A 200 5.01 -19.14 -22.69
C LYS A 200 3.94 -18.22 -22.11
N LYS A 201 3.45 -17.26 -22.89
CA LYS A 201 2.39 -16.33 -22.48
C LYS A 201 1.02 -16.98 -22.69
N LEU A 202 0.14 -16.78 -21.69
CA LEU A 202 -1.26 -17.16 -21.80
C LEU A 202 -2.10 -15.93 -22.14
N ASP A 203 -3.02 -16.06 -23.07
CA ASP A 203 -3.91 -14.96 -23.46
C ASP A 203 -5.08 -14.84 -22.46
N LEU A 204 -4.73 -14.51 -21.22
CA LEU A 204 -5.63 -14.37 -20.09
C LEU A 204 -5.37 -13.00 -19.43
N ALA A 205 -6.40 -12.19 -19.36
CA ALA A 205 -6.31 -10.84 -18.80
C ALA A 205 -6.25 -10.82 -17.24
N THR A 206 -6.55 -11.94 -16.58
CA THR A 206 -6.60 -12.03 -15.10
C THR A 206 -6.33 -13.43 -14.63
N GLY A 207 -5.73 -13.57 -13.44
CA GLY A 207 -5.58 -14.83 -12.73
C GLY A 207 -6.88 -15.39 -12.14
N LEU A 208 -7.95 -14.57 -12.05
CA LEU A 208 -9.22 -15.00 -11.49
C LEU A 208 -9.87 -16.05 -12.37
N GLY A 209 -10.07 -17.27 -11.82
CA GLY A 209 -10.65 -18.39 -12.53
C GLY A 209 -9.74 -19.06 -13.58
N ALA A 210 -8.49 -18.63 -13.70
CA ALA A 210 -7.53 -19.14 -14.71
C ALA A 210 -6.78 -20.41 -14.29
N SER A 211 -7.10 -21.01 -13.17
CA SER A 211 -6.33 -22.15 -12.64
C SER A 211 -6.32 -23.38 -13.58
N ARG A 212 -7.43 -23.64 -14.27
CA ARG A 212 -7.54 -24.74 -15.23
C ARG A 212 -6.68 -24.52 -16.46
N GLU A 213 -6.74 -23.31 -17.02
CA GLU A 213 -5.95 -22.90 -18.18
C GLU A 213 -4.46 -22.88 -17.84
N ILE A 214 -4.09 -22.37 -16.67
CA ILE A 214 -2.72 -22.42 -16.16
C ILE A 214 -2.28 -23.88 -16.05
N HIS A 215 -3.09 -24.73 -15.40
CA HIS A 215 -2.77 -26.16 -15.24
C HIS A 215 -2.62 -26.89 -16.56
N ALA A 216 -3.52 -26.66 -17.51
CA ALA A 216 -3.49 -27.26 -18.84
C ALA A 216 -2.31 -26.80 -19.69
N ALA A 217 -1.86 -25.56 -19.48
CA ALA A 217 -0.74 -24.99 -20.24
C ALA A 217 0.64 -25.32 -19.65
N MET A 218 0.70 -25.81 -18.39
CA MET A 218 1.96 -26.18 -17.73
C MET A 218 2.63 -27.35 -18.45
N GLU A 219 3.92 -27.22 -18.68
CA GLU A 219 4.81 -28.26 -19.22
C GLU A 219 5.68 -28.85 -18.09
N GLU A 220 6.37 -29.95 -18.36
CA GLU A 220 7.20 -30.64 -17.34
C GLU A 220 8.36 -29.77 -16.87
N ASP A 221 8.89 -28.87 -17.71
CA ASP A 221 9.96 -27.93 -17.44
C ASP A 221 9.49 -26.58 -16.90
N THR A 222 8.16 -26.35 -16.73
CA THR A 222 7.63 -25.11 -16.14
C THR A 222 8.05 -25.03 -14.67
N GLU A 223 8.82 -24.01 -14.29
CA GLU A 223 9.31 -23.80 -12.92
C GLU A 223 8.71 -22.58 -12.26
N TYR A 224 8.33 -21.55 -13.05
CA TYR A 224 7.77 -20.30 -12.53
C TYR A 224 6.47 -19.94 -13.25
N ILE A 225 5.56 -19.30 -12.52
CA ILE A 225 4.29 -18.80 -13.05
C ILE A 225 4.15 -17.34 -12.60
N TYR A 226 4.30 -16.41 -13.55
CA TYR A 226 4.07 -14.99 -13.28
C TYR A 226 2.59 -14.65 -13.43
N ILE A 227 2.03 -13.98 -12.39
CA ILE A 227 0.64 -13.51 -12.38
C ILE A 227 0.67 -11.97 -12.26
N PRO A 228 0.29 -11.21 -13.30
CA PRO A 228 0.35 -9.75 -13.29
C PRO A 228 -0.70 -9.11 -12.38
N GLY A 229 -1.85 -9.76 -12.25
CA GLY A 229 -3.02 -9.27 -11.52
C GLY A 229 -3.15 -9.79 -10.09
N ALA A 230 -4.40 -9.81 -9.61
CA ALA A 230 -4.73 -10.29 -8.28
C ALA A 230 -4.49 -11.80 -8.13
N PHE A 231 -3.79 -12.17 -7.07
CA PHE A 231 -3.59 -13.54 -6.65
C PHE A 231 -4.56 -13.92 -5.53
N THR A 232 -5.44 -14.86 -5.80
CA THR A 232 -6.46 -15.36 -4.89
C THR A 232 -6.42 -16.89 -4.84
N ASN A 233 -7.19 -17.49 -3.94
CA ASN A 233 -7.32 -18.95 -3.87
C ASN A 233 -7.72 -19.59 -5.21
N SER A 234 -8.51 -18.88 -6.04
CA SER A 234 -8.98 -19.39 -7.32
C SER A 234 -7.85 -19.59 -8.36
N VAL A 235 -6.71 -18.91 -8.21
CA VAL A 235 -5.56 -19.06 -9.13
C VAL A 235 -4.92 -20.43 -9.04
N ILE A 236 -5.00 -21.06 -7.88
CA ILE A 236 -4.33 -22.34 -7.59
C ILE A 236 -5.31 -23.50 -7.36
N ALA A 237 -6.62 -23.27 -7.47
CA ALA A 237 -7.65 -24.23 -7.06
C ALA A 237 -7.55 -25.57 -7.80
N ASP A 238 -7.28 -25.55 -9.11
CA ASP A 238 -7.21 -26.74 -9.96
C ASP A 238 -5.76 -27.25 -10.18
N ILE A 239 -4.75 -26.59 -9.59
CA ILE A 239 -3.35 -27.00 -9.72
C ILE A 239 -3.09 -28.21 -8.80
N SER A 240 -2.59 -29.29 -9.37
CA SER A 240 -2.30 -30.50 -8.62
C SER A 240 -1.27 -30.27 -7.51
N PRO A 241 -1.35 -30.98 -6.36
CA PRO A 241 -0.37 -30.81 -5.27
C PRO A 241 1.08 -31.08 -5.70
N LYS A 242 1.29 -31.95 -6.69
CA LYS A 242 2.62 -32.21 -7.28
C LYS A 242 3.15 -30.98 -7.99
N ASN A 243 2.34 -30.38 -8.85
CA ASN A 243 2.71 -29.16 -9.59
C ASN A 243 2.85 -27.96 -8.66
N LEU A 244 1.97 -27.80 -7.66
CA LEU A 244 2.04 -26.72 -6.69
C LEU A 244 3.38 -26.70 -5.92
N LYS A 245 3.94 -27.88 -5.62
CA LYS A 245 5.26 -27.98 -4.97
C LYS A 245 6.42 -27.71 -5.94
N ARG A 246 6.23 -28.01 -7.22
CA ARG A 246 7.27 -27.88 -8.25
C ARG A 246 7.47 -26.45 -8.69
N VAL A 247 6.38 -25.70 -8.88
CA VAL A 247 6.44 -24.33 -9.39
C VAL A 247 6.55 -23.28 -8.29
N ARG A 248 7.07 -22.12 -8.65
CA ARG A 248 7.05 -20.91 -7.84
C ARG A 248 6.19 -19.85 -8.53
N PHE A 249 5.21 -19.32 -7.83
CA PHE A 249 4.46 -18.19 -8.31
C PHE A 249 5.28 -16.90 -8.15
N VAL A 250 5.20 -16.02 -9.13
CA VAL A 250 5.85 -14.72 -9.11
C VAL A 250 4.80 -13.64 -9.31
N LEU A 251 4.78 -12.65 -8.45
CA LEU A 251 3.87 -11.52 -8.52
C LEU A 251 4.66 -10.23 -8.67
N LYS A 252 4.00 -9.17 -9.14
CA LYS A 252 4.66 -7.87 -9.26
C LYS A 252 5.13 -7.35 -7.89
N ASP A 253 4.22 -7.34 -6.92
CA ASP A 253 4.46 -6.92 -5.55
C ASP A 253 3.42 -7.55 -4.61
N PRO A 254 3.58 -7.51 -3.27
CA PRO A 254 2.69 -8.16 -2.33
C PRO A 254 1.27 -7.58 -2.27
N THR A 255 1.03 -6.37 -2.80
CA THR A 255 -0.33 -5.79 -2.85
C THR A 255 -1.27 -6.59 -3.72
N LYS A 256 -0.72 -7.47 -4.57
CA LYS A 256 -1.48 -8.38 -5.44
C LYS A 256 -2.00 -9.63 -4.71
N ILE A 257 -1.61 -9.87 -3.45
CA ILE A 257 -2.01 -11.06 -2.71
C ILE A 257 -3.32 -10.80 -1.94
N PHE A 258 -4.37 -11.56 -2.28
CA PHE A 258 -5.70 -11.50 -1.67
C PHE A 258 -6.09 -12.87 -1.11
N VAL A 259 -5.29 -13.37 -0.18
CA VAL A 259 -5.48 -14.67 0.48
C VAL A 259 -5.57 -14.44 1.99
N SER A 260 -6.53 -15.10 2.66
CA SER A 260 -6.68 -14.99 4.12
C SER A 260 -5.50 -15.62 4.87
N ALA A 261 -5.29 -15.24 6.14
CA ALA A 261 -4.26 -15.82 6.99
C ALA A 261 -4.37 -17.35 7.07
N MET A 262 -5.60 -17.85 7.24
CA MET A 262 -5.88 -19.28 7.33
C MET A 262 -5.52 -20.00 6.02
N ASP A 263 -6.02 -19.52 4.89
CA ASP A 263 -5.75 -20.13 3.58
C ASP A 263 -4.27 -20.07 3.21
N TRP A 264 -3.62 -18.93 3.52
CA TRP A 264 -2.18 -18.75 3.32
C TRP A 264 -1.38 -19.82 4.07
N GLY A 265 -1.72 -20.03 5.36
CA GLY A 265 -1.12 -21.07 6.18
C GLY A 265 -1.33 -22.47 5.58
N ILE A 266 -2.54 -22.77 5.08
CA ILE A 266 -2.86 -24.05 4.42
C ILE A 266 -2.03 -24.23 3.14
N HIS A 267 -1.95 -23.21 2.29
CA HIS A 267 -1.19 -23.28 1.05
C HIS A 267 0.31 -23.48 1.29
N ARG A 268 0.88 -22.74 2.26
CA ARG A 268 2.30 -22.91 2.64
C ARG A 268 2.60 -24.32 3.14
N LYS A 269 1.73 -24.91 3.95
CA LYS A 269 1.85 -26.31 4.42
C LYS A 269 1.76 -27.31 3.27
N LYS A 270 1.00 -27.01 2.21
CA LYS A 270 0.93 -27.83 0.99
C LYS A 270 2.15 -27.69 0.07
N GLY A 271 3.11 -26.83 0.41
CA GLY A 271 4.33 -26.61 -0.36
C GLY A 271 4.22 -25.51 -1.40
N PHE A 272 3.18 -24.66 -1.33
CA PHE A 272 3.06 -23.47 -2.17
C PHE A 272 4.24 -22.52 -1.96
N ARG A 273 4.86 -22.09 -3.06
CA ARG A 273 6.00 -21.18 -3.09
C ARG A 273 5.63 -19.94 -3.90
N VAL A 274 5.97 -18.77 -3.36
CA VAL A 274 5.72 -17.48 -4.00
C VAL A 274 6.88 -16.54 -3.77
N SER A 275 7.15 -15.72 -4.77
CA SER A 275 8.08 -14.59 -4.73
C SER A 275 7.41 -13.37 -5.37
N VAL A 276 7.99 -12.20 -5.15
CA VAL A 276 7.58 -10.95 -5.78
C VAL A 276 8.75 -10.37 -6.55
N LEU A 277 8.48 -9.50 -7.52
CA LEU A 277 9.56 -8.75 -8.19
C LEU A 277 10.13 -7.68 -7.26
N LYS A 278 9.29 -7.08 -6.42
CA LYS A 278 9.70 -6.11 -5.40
C LYS A 278 8.83 -6.24 -4.16
N ASN A 279 9.43 -6.37 -2.99
CA ASN A 279 8.72 -6.44 -1.71
C ASN A 279 8.32 -5.02 -1.24
N ILE A 280 7.69 -4.93 -0.05
CA ILE A 280 7.28 -3.67 0.55
C ILE A 280 8.02 -3.51 1.86
N GLU A 281 8.76 -2.41 1.99
CA GLU A 281 9.39 -2.02 3.23
C GLU A 281 8.35 -1.47 4.20
N ILE A 282 8.35 -1.95 5.45
CA ILE A 282 7.48 -1.47 6.51
C ILE A 282 8.37 -0.77 7.54
N ALA A 283 8.35 0.57 7.50
CA ALA A 283 9.17 1.39 8.39
C ALA A 283 8.68 1.31 9.85
N ALA A 284 7.37 1.28 10.05
CA ALA A 284 6.77 1.18 11.39
C ALA A 284 5.32 0.66 11.32
N ILE A 285 4.82 0.22 12.47
CA ILE A 285 3.40 -0.11 12.67
C ILE A 285 2.85 0.80 13.75
N THR A 286 1.75 1.51 13.46
CA THR A 286 1.04 2.28 14.47
C THR A 286 -0.19 1.52 14.96
N VAL A 287 -0.42 1.53 16.27
CA VAL A 287 -1.54 0.84 16.89
C VAL A 287 -2.57 1.82 17.46
N ASN A 288 -3.86 1.54 17.21
CA ASN A 288 -4.98 2.29 17.78
C ASN A 288 -5.85 1.34 18.61
N PRO A 289 -5.81 1.45 19.95
CA PRO A 289 -6.58 0.58 20.82
C PRO A 289 -8.08 0.89 20.83
N TRP A 290 -8.51 2.03 20.29
CA TRP A 290 -9.89 2.46 20.29
C TRP A 290 -10.62 2.08 18.99
N ALA A 291 -11.88 1.66 19.13
CA ALA A 291 -12.79 1.37 18.02
C ALA A 291 -14.03 2.29 18.04
N PRO A 292 -14.47 2.81 16.87
CA PRO A 292 -15.69 3.64 16.77
C PRO A 292 -16.95 2.94 17.28
N ALA A 293 -16.95 1.62 17.37
CA ALA A 293 -18.04 0.81 17.93
C ALA A 293 -18.15 0.86 19.46
N GLY A 294 -17.38 1.76 20.13
CA GLY A 294 -17.48 2.05 21.55
C GLY A 294 -16.74 1.08 22.48
N TYR A 295 -15.81 0.28 21.98
CA TYR A 295 -14.93 -0.56 22.78
C TYR A 295 -13.45 -0.16 22.59
N THR A 296 -12.64 -0.49 23.56
CA THR A 296 -11.21 -0.23 23.55
C THR A 296 -10.43 -1.42 24.10
N PHE A 297 -9.18 -1.57 23.66
CA PHE A 297 -8.22 -2.47 24.30
C PHE A 297 -7.36 -1.69 25.29
N ASP A 298 -6.75 -2.42 26.21
CA ASP A 298 -5.65 -1.88 27.00
C ASP A 298 -4.47 -1.60 26.06
N ASN A 299 -3.98 -0.33 26.08
CA ASN A 299 -2.94 0.15 25.19
C ASN A 299 -1.65 -0.65 25.34
N ARG A 300 -1.23 -0.85 26.58
CA ARG A 300 0.02 -1.54 26.91
C ARG A 300 -0.03 -3.01 26.48
N LEU A 301 -1.14 -3.68 26.76
CA LEU A 301 -1.32 -5.09 26.37
C LEU A 301 -1.36 -5.25 24.83
N LEU A 302 -2.00 -4.32 24.10
CA LEU A 302 -2.00 -4.34 22.64
C LEU A 302 -0.60 -4.14 22.08
N LEU A 303 0.14 -3.17 22.60
CA LEU A 303 1.51 -2.87 22.19
C LEU A 303 2.43 -4.07 22.44
N GLU A 304 2.41 -4.64 23.66
CA GLU A 304 3.22 -5.80 24.02
C GLU A 304 2.89 -7.03 23.16
N ALA A 305 1.58 -7.29 22.92
CA ALA A 305 1.15 -8.41 22.08
C ALA A 305 1.62 -8.24 20.63
N MET A 306 1.57 -7.02 20.11
CA MET A 306 2.02 -6.71 18.76
C MET A 306 3.54 -6.81 18.61
N GLN A 307 4.31 -6.26 19.57
CA GLN A 307 5.78 -6.37 19.62
C GLN A 307 6.25 -7.81 19.71
N LYS A 308 5.54 -8.64 20.49
CA LYS A 308 5.83 -10.07 20.58
C LYS A 308 5.60 -10.81 19.26
N ALA A 309 4.56 -10.44 18.52
CA ALA A 309 4.23 -11.08 17.24
C ALA A 309 5.10 -10.59 16.09
N ILE A 310 5.59 -9.34 16.16
CA ILE A 310 6.38 -8.67 15.12
C ILE A 310 7.55 -7.94 15.80
N PRO A 311 8.60 -8.67 16.20
CA PRO A 311 9.66 -8.11 17.05
C PRO A 311 10.65 -7.21 16.35
N ASP A 312 10.70 -7.25 15.03
CA ASP A 312 11.71 -6.63 14.18
C ASP A 312 11.22 -5.38 13.41
N ILE A 313 9.98 -4.93 13.66
CA ILE A 313 9.44 -3.66 13.18
C ILE A 313 9.10 -2.78 14.39
N PRO A 314 9.46 -1.49 14.39
CA PRO A 314 9.01 -0.53 15.39
C PRO A 314 7.48 -0.48 15.47
N ILE A 315 6.94 -0.61 16.69
CA ILE A 315 5.50 -0.50 16.94
C ILE A 315 5.26 0.69 17.85
N ILE A 316 4.43 1.61 17.39
CA ILE A 316 4.23 2.93 17.99
C ILE A 316 2.76 3.10 18.36
N ASP A 317 2.48 3.49 19.59
CA ASP A 317 1.19 4.06 19.97
C ASP A 317 1.26 5.59 19.82
N VAL A 318 0.63 6.12 18.78
CA VAL A 318 0.67 7.57 18.45
C VAL A 318 -0.20 8.43 19.36
N ARG A 319 -0.75 7.89 20.44
CA ARG A 319 -1.55 8.60 21.45
C ARG A 319 -0.92 8.60 22.84
N MET A 320 0.19 7.91 23.00
CA MET A 320 1.04 7.96 24.18
C MET A 320 2.08 9.04 24.03
#